data_984e189728e5a34adb10308819d475c9
#
_entry.id   984e189728e5a34adb10308819d475c9
#
_cell.length_a   1.000
_cell.length_b   1.000
_cell.length_c   1.000
_cell.angle_alpha   90.00
_cell.angle_beta   90.00
_cell.angle_gamma   90.00
#
_symmetry.space_group_name_H-M   'P 1'
#
loop_
_entity.id
_entity.type
_entity.pdbx_description
1 polymer ?
#
loop_
_entity_poly.entity_id
_entity_poly.type
_entity_poly.pdbx_seq_one_letter_code
_entity_poly.pdbx_strand_id
1 'polypeptide(L)'
;VKLSKELSLEKELIFLKNIDSDLKVALIANANLFLMPSRIEKKSVEGFGISFVEAASYGIASIGGKDGGASDAIINNKTGLICDGKDLNSIYDSVIDFFQNDNFINYGKYAKKFSENFHWDLIIKNYLKLIN
;
A
#
# COMPACT_ATOMS: atom_id res chain seq x y z
N VAL A 1 -18.30 0.16 -10.34
CA VAL A 1 -19.57 -0.60 -10.56
C VAL A 1 -19.88 -0.81 -12.03
N LYS A 2 -19.86 0.25 -12.90
CA LYS A 2 -20.16 0.06 -14.34
C LYS A 2 -19.17 -0.88 -15.00
N LEU A 3 -17.87 -0.60 -14.89
CA LEU A 3 -16.80 -1.41 -15.48
C LEU A 3 -16.79 -2.86 -14.96
N SER A 4 -17.10 -3.08 -13.68
CA SER A 4 -17.15 -4.45 -13.14
C SER A 4 -18.23 -5.31 -13.81
N LYS A 5 -19.36 -4.70 -14.18
CA LYS A 5 -20.43 -5.36 -14.93
C LYS A 5 -20.01 -5.66 -16.36
N GLU A 6 -19.40 -4.68 -17.04
CA GLU A 6 -18.91 -4.84 -18.41
C GLU A 6 -17.88 -5.98 -18.53
N LEU A 7 -17.09 -6.18 -17.45
CA LEU A 7 -16.07 -7.23 -17.35
C LEU A 7 -16.58 -8.54 -16.67
N SER A 8 -17.86 -8.61 -16.30
CA SER A 8 -18.47 -9.76 -15.60
C SER A 8 -17.74 -10.15 -14.30
N LEU A 9 -17.23 -9.14 -13.55
CA LEU A 9 -16.45 -9.30 -12.31
C LEU A 9 -17.25 -8.98 -11.05
N GLU A 10 -18.59 -8.92 -11.10
CA GLU A 10 -19.40 -8.49 -9.94
C GLU A 10 -19.29 -9.44 -8.75
N LYS A 11 -19.03 -10.71 -9.00
CA LYS A 11 -18.87 -11.71 -7.94
C LYS A 11 -17.49 -11.69 -7.28
N GLU A 12 -16.50 -11.11 -7.99
CA GLU A 12 -15.11 -11.05 -7.55
C GLU A 12 -14.78 -9.72 -6.83
N LEU A 13 -15.68 -8.73 -6.90
CA LEU A 13 -15.44 -7.39 -6.38
C LEU A 13 -16.47 -7.01 -5.31
N ILE A 14 -15.98 -6.57 -4.18
CA ILE A 14 -16.80 -6.04 -3.09
C ILE A 14 -16.51 -4.54 -2.95
N PHE A 15 -17.55 -3.72 -3.15
CA PHE A 15 -17.47 -2.27 -2.99
C PHE A 15 -17.98 -1.86 -1.59
N LEU A 16 -17.06 -1.41 -0.75
CA LEU A 16 -17.38 -0.96 0.60
C LEU A 16 -17.32 0.58 0.67
N LYS A 17 -18.27 1.17 1.38
CA LYS A 17 -18.31 2.61 1.65
C LYS A 17 -18.66 2.86 3.10
N ASN A 18 -18.08 3.91 3.69
CA ASN A 18 -18.37 4.35 5.07
C ASN A 18 -18.22 3.21 6.10
N ILE A 19 -17.19 2.37 5.91
CA ILE A 19 -16.86 1.32 6.87
C ILE A 19 -16.26 1.95 8.13
N ASP A 20 -16.50 1.33 9.27
CA ASP A 20 -15.86 1.70 10.53
C ASP A 20 -14.37 1.30 10.57
N SER A 21 -13.68 1.79 11.60
CA SER A 21 -12.24 1.53 11.76
C SER A 21 -11.93 0.06 12.01
N ASP A 22 -12.79 -0.65 12.73
CA ASP A 22 -12.55 -2.05 13.11
C ASP A 22 -12.65 -2.96 11.89
N LEU A 23 -13.67 -2.72 11.04
CA LEU A 23 -13.81 -3.44 9.78
C LEU A 23 -12.65 -3.11 8.81
N LYS A 24 -12.22 -1.83 8.73
CA LYS A 24 -11.04 -1.44 7.94
C LYS A 24 -9.80 -2.22 8.38
N VAL A 25 -9.53 -2.25 9.67
CA VAL A 25 -8.39 -2.97 10.25
C VAL A 25 -8.49 -4.47 9.94
N ALA A 26 -9.67 -5.07 10.16
CA ALA A 26 -9.87 -6.49 9.88
C ALA A 26 -9.64 -6.85 8.41
N LEU A 27 -10.10 -6.01 7.49
CA LEU A 27 -9.87 -6.21 6.05
C LEU A 27 -8.39 -6.12 5.69
N ILE A 28 -7.69 -5.07 6.18
CA ILE A 28 -6.26 -4.91 5.92
C ILE A 28 -5.48 -6.09 6.51
N ALA A 29 -5.71 -6.44 7.78
CA ALA A 29 -4.96 -7.49 8.47
C ALA A 29 -5.13 -8.89 7.84
N ASN A 30 -6.20 -9.12 7.08
CA ASN A 30 -6.47 -10.39 6.38
C ASN A 30 -6.25 -10.32 4.86
N ALA A 31 -5.71 -9.22 4.35
CA ALA A 31 -5.39 -9.08 2.94
C ALA A 31 -4.09 -9.82 2.57
N ASN A 32 -3.94 -10.16 1.30
CA ASN A 32 -2.67 -10.67 0.76
C ASN A 32 -1.84 -9.55 0.12
N LEU A 33 -2.50 -8.47 -0.29
CA LEU A 33 -1.89 -7.32 -0.94
C LEU A 33 -2.68 -6.05 -0.60
N PHE A 34 -1.99 -4.97 -0.31
CA PHE A 34 -2.53 -3.62 -0.31
C PHE A 34 -2.13 -2.91 -1.61
N LEU A 35 -3.10 -2.67 -2.50
CA LEU A 35 -2.85 -2.10 -3.83
C LEU A 35 -3.40 -0.68 -3.93
N MET A 36 -2.52 0.30 -4.09
CA MET A 36 -2.90 1.70 -4.30
C MET A 36 -1.94 2.36 -5.31
N PRO A 37 -2.11 2.11 -6.63
CA PRO A 37 -1.25 2.63 -7.68
C PRO A 37 -1.57 4.10 -7.96
N SER A 38 -1.26 4.95 -6.99
CA SER A 38 -1.51 6.39 -7.06
C SER A 38 -0.79 7.03 -8.23
N ARG A 39 -1.43 8.02 -8.82
CA ARG A 39 -0.86 8.85 -9.87
C ARG A 39 -1.20 10.32 -9.64
N ILE A 40 -0.37 11.20 -10.16
CA ILE A 40 -0.69 12.63 -10.14
C ILE A 40 -1.80 12.90 -11.15
N GLU A 41 -2.94 13.39 -10.64
CA GLU A 41 -4.02 13.92 -11.47
C GLU A 41 -4.25 15.40 -11.13
N LYS A 42 -4.00 16.28 -12.09
CA LYS A 42 -4.13 17.74 -11.93
C LYS A 42 -3.28 18.25 -10.76
N LYS A 43 -3.94 18.59 -9.62
CA LYS A 43 -3.28 19.08 -8.39
C LYS A 43 -3.34 18.07 -7.25
N SER A 44 -3.86 16.87 -7.50
CA SER A 44 -3.97 15.82 -6.48
C SER A 44 -2.78 14.86 -6.59
N VAL A 45 -2.10 14.67 -5.48
CA VAL A 45 -0.98 13.74 -5.33
C VAL A 45 -1.09 13.06 -3.97
N GLU A 46 -0.74 11.78 -3.91
CA GLU A 46 -0.57 11.10 -2.62
C GLU A 46 0.56 11.78 -1.83
N GLY A 47 0.29 12.13 -0.57
CA GLY A 47 1.29 12.73 0.30
C GLY A 47 2.39 11.74 0.68
N PHE A 48 2.35 11.27 1.92
CA PHE A 48 3.28 10.24 2.42
C PHE A 48 2.77 8.82 2.21
N GLY A 49 1.44 8.63 2.18
CA GLY A 49 0.84 7.31 2.05
C GLY A 49 0.77 6.54 3.38
N ILE A 50 0.21 7.15 4.41
CA ILE A 50 0.02 6.53 5.74
C ILE A 50 -0.64 5.14 5.63
N SER A 51 -1.54 4.94 4.67
CA SER A 51 -2.21 3.66 4.46
C SER A 51 -1.25 2.52 4.12
N PHE A 52 -0.11 2.80 3.47
CA PHE A 52 0.94 1.80 3.23
C PHE A 52 1.61 1.38 4.55
N VAL A 53 1.87 2.34 5.44
CA VAL A 53 2.46 2.06 6.76
C VAL A 53 1.46 1.31 7.64
N GLU A 54 0.17 1.66 7.57
CA GLU A 54 -0.90 0.89 8.24
C GLU A 54 -0.90 -0.57 7.78
N ALA A 55 -0.93 -0.83 6.47
CA ALA A 55 -0.87 -2.19 5.92
C ALA A 55 0.40 -2.91 6.37
N ALA A 56 1.56 -2.26 6.27
CA ALA A 56 2.84 -2.80 6.68
C ALA A 56 2.87 -3.22 8.16
N SER A 57 2.21 -2.48 9.06
CA SER A 57 2.14 -2.81 10.49
C SER A 57 1.46 -4.16 10.77
N TYR A 58 0.56 -4.59 9.89
CA TYR A 58 -0.06 -5.93 9.90
C TYR A 58 0.73 -6.98 9.13
N GLY A 59 1.86 -6.61 8.54
CA GLY A 59 2.67 -7.53 7.72
C GLY A 59 2.14 -7.69 6.30
N ILE A 60 1.30 -6.77 5.84
CA ILE A 60 0.76 -6.75 4.49
C ILE A 60 1.63 -5.84 3.63
N ALA A 61 2.27 -6.43 2.65
CA ALA A 61 3.06 -5.69 1.69
C ALA A 61 2.17 -4.97 0.67
N SER A 62 2.72 -3.94 0.05
CA SER A 62 1.95 -3.04 -0.79
C SER A 62 2.54 -2.90 -2.19
N ILE A 63 1.67 -2.58 -3.16
CA ILE A 63 2.07 -2.02 -4.45
C ILE A 63 1.58 -0.57 -4.50
N GLY A 64 2.51 0.37 -4.60
CA GLY A 64 2.24 1.81 -4.68
C GLY A 64 2.57 2.39 -6.05
N GLY A 65 1.98 3.55 -6.36
CA GLY A 65 2.35 4.30 -7.56
C GLY A 65 3.66 5.09 -7.39
N LYS A 66 4.43 5.25 -8.45
CA LYS A 66 5.69 6.01 -8.45
C LYS A 66 5.51 7.52 -8.22
N ASP A 67 4.30 8.03 -8.47
CA ASP A 67 3.99 9.44 -8.29
C ASP A 67 3.58 9.69 -6.82
N GLY A 68 4.22 10.64 -6.15
CA GLY A 68 3.93 11.00 -4.75
C GLY A 68 4.74 10.24 -3.71
N GLY A 69 4.25 10.19 -2.47
CA GLY A 69 4.98 9.72 -1.30
C GLY A 69 5.03 8.20 -1.09
N ALA A 70 4.52 7.38 -2.02
CA ALA A 70 4.56 5.92 -1.85
C ALA A 70 5.99 5.38 -1.70
N SER A 71 6.97 5.98 -2.36
CA SER A 71 8.40 5.62 -2.27
C SER A 71 9.02 5.89 -0.89
N ASP A 72 8.39 6.72 -0.06
CA ASP A 72 8.85 6.97 1.31
C ASP A 72 8.31 5.90 2.28
N ALA A 73 7.15 5.31 1.94
CA ALA A 73 6.48 4.28 2.73
C ALA A 73 6.76 2.85 2.24
N ILE A 74 7.29 2.67 1.02
CA ILE A 74 7.60 1.37 0.40
C ILE A 74 9.04 1.36 -0.09
N ILE A 75 9.84 0.43 0.39
CA ILE A 75 11.16 0.13 -0.18
C ILE A 75 10.93 -0.86 -1.32
N ASN A 76 11.07 -0.37 -2.57
CA ASN A 76 10.83 -1.18 -3.76
C ASN A 76 11.67 -2.48 -3.76
N ASN A 77 11.07 -3.59 -4.16
CA ASN A 77 11.63 -4.94 -4.16
C ASN A 77 12.07 -5.45 -2.76
N LYS A 78 11.62 -4.82 -1.68
CA LYS A 78 11.96 -5.25 -0.33
C LYS A 78 10.75 -5.28 0.61
N THR A 79 9.97 -4.20 0.68
CA THR A 79 8.77 -4.13 1.51
C THR A 79 7.49 -4.11 0.67
N GLY A 80 7.64 -4.17 -0.65
CA GLY A 80 6.58 -4.12 -1.63
C GLY A 80 7.13 -3.71 -2.99
N LEU A 81 6.26 -3.29 -3.89
CA LEU A 81 6.63 -2.85 -5.23
C LEU A 81 6.14 -1.44 -5.52
N ILE A 82 6.84 -0.76 -6.42
CA ILE A 82 6.44 0.55 -6.97
C ILE A 82 6.18 0.38 -8.47
N CYS A 83 5.01 0.80 -8.92
CA CYS A 83 4.58 0.72 -10.32
C CYS A 83 4.31 2.10 -10.92
N ASP A 84 4.19 2.18 -12.23
CA ASP A 84 3.62 3.36 -12.89
C ASP A 84 2.09 3.31 -12.82
N GLY A 85 1.49 4.12 -11.94
CA GLY A 85 0.03 4.20 -11.78
C GLY A 85 -0.73 4.72 -13.02
N LYS A 86 -0.04 5.20 -14.05
CA LYS A 86 -0.61 5.63 -15.34
C LYS A 86 -0.58 4.53 -16.39
N ASP A 87 0.19 3.48 -16.17
CA ASP A 87 0.36 2.38 -17.11
C ASP A 87 -0.26 1.09 -16.55
N LEU A 88 -1.32 0.63 -17.19
CA LEU A 88 -2.02 -0.60 -16.80
C LEU A 88 -1.13 -1.84 -16.89
N ASN A 89 -0.21 -1.90 -17.86
CA ASN A 89 0.72 -3.01 -17.97
C ASN A 89 1.69 -3.02 -16.79
N SER A 90 2.22 -1.85 -16.41
CA SER A 90 3.09 -1.73 -15.23
C SER A 90 2.39 -2.18 -13.94
N ILE A 91 1.10 -1.83 -13.77
CA ILE A 91 0.32 -2.28 -12.61
C ILE A 91 0.13 -3.80 -12.66
N TYR A 92 -0.28 -4.35 -13.82
CA TYR A 92 -0.51 -5.77 -14.03
C TYR A 92 0.76 -6.59 -13.76
N ASP A 93 1.87 -6.21 -14.39
CA ASP A 93 3.16 -6.91 -14.24
C ASP A 93 3.64 -6.88 -12.79
N SER A 94 3.44 -5.75 -12.09
CA SER A 94 3.76 -5.64 -10.66
C SER A 94 2.92 -6.58 -9.80
N VAL A 95 1.63 -6.76 -10.11
CA VAL A 95 0.76 -7.71 -9.38
C VAL A 95 1.20 -9.16 -9.64
N ILE A 96 1.55 -9.50 -10.88
CA ILE A 96 2.04 -10.84 -11.23
C ILE A 96 3.35 -11.14 -10.50
N ASP A 97 4.34 -10.23 -10.57
CA ASP A 97 5.64 -10.38 -9.91
C ASP A 97 5.49 -10.49 -8.39
N PHE A 98 4.58 -9.71 -7.80
CA PHE A 98 4.31 -9.72 -6.37
C PHE A 98 3.91 -11.11 -5.85
N PHE A 99 3.12 -11.86 -6.61
CA PHE A 99 2.66 -13.20 -6.21
C PHE A 99 3.56 -14.34 -6.73
N GLN A 100 4.52 -14.06 -7.61
CA GLN A 100 5.46 -15.08 -8.06
C GLN A 100 6.39 -15.52 -6.93
N ASN A 101 6.66 -16.82 -6.85
CA ASN A 101 7.61 -17.43 -5.91
C ASN A 101 7.39 -17.05 -4.44
N ASP A 102 6.14 -16.79 -4.03
CA ASP A 102 5.78 -16.38 -2.67
C ASP A 102 6.48 -15.09 -2.20
N ASN A 103 6.90 -14.22 -3.10
CA ASN A 103 7.57 -12.96 -2.79
C ASN A 103 6.78 -12.11 -1.80
N PHE A 104 5.46 -12.11 -1.90
CA PHE A 104 4.57 -11.34 -1.03
C PHE A 104 4.74 -11.67 0.46
N ILE A 105 5.07 -12.92 0.80
CA ILE A 105 5.33 -13.36 2.19
C ILE A 105 6.59 -12.68 2.72
N ASN A 106 7.64 -12.64 1.91
CA ASN A 106 8.90 -12.01 2.28
C ASN A 106 8.76 -10.49 2.36
N TYR A 107 8.10 -9.88 1.37
CA TYR A 107 7.79 -8.44 1.39
C TYR A 107 6.99 -8.07 2.65
N GLY A 108 5.98 -8.86 3.03
CA GLY A 108 5.19 -8.63 4.23
C GLY A 108 6.00 -8.65 5.53
N LYS A 109 6.92 -9.62 5.67
CA LYS A 109 7.84 -9.68 6.82
C LYS A 109 8.72 -8.44 6.92
N TYR A 110 9.30 -8.01 5.80
CA TYR A 110 10.15 -6.82 5.77
C TYR A 110 9.34 -5.54 5.96
N ALA A 111 8.12 -5.47 5.39
CA ALA A 111 7.21 -4.34 5.57
C ALA A 111 6.85 -4.14 7.04
N LYS A 112 6.51 -5.22 7.76
CA LYS A 112 6.21 -5.17 9.17
C LYS A 112 7.38 -4.60 9.98
N LYS A 113 8.59 -5.10 9.74
CA LYS A 113 9.79 -4.60 10.41
C LYS A 113 10.06 -3.13 10.06
N PHE A 114 9.85 -2.75 8.80
CA PHE A 114 10.04 -1.37 8.36
C PHE A 114 9.04 -0.41 8.99
N SER A 115 7.78 -0.83 9.20
CA SER A 115 6.74 -0.02 9.81
C SER A 115 7.06 0.40 11.25
N GLU A 116 7.92 -0.34 11.95
CA GLU A 116 8.36 0.00 13.30
C GLU A 116 9.08 1.36 13.37
N ASN A 117 9.71 1.80 12.26
CA ASN A 117 10.37 3.11 12.19
C ASN A 117 9.38 4.29 12.21
N PHE A 118 8.10 4.03 11.99
CA PHE A 118 7.03 5.04 11.99
C PHE A 118 6.22 5.09 13.29
N HIS A 119 6.67 4.38 14.33
CA HIS A 119 6.07 4.48 15.67
C HIS A 119 6.22 5.90 16.21
N TRP A 120 5.14 6.42 16.76
CA TRP A 120 5.10 7.78 17.31
C TRP A 120 6.23 8.08 18.30
N ASP A 121 6.59 7.12 19.16
CA ASP A 121 7.68 7.27 20.13
C ASP A 121 9.04 7.57 19.46
N LEU A 122 9.30 6.98 18.30
CA LEU A 122 10.53 7.24 17.54
C LEU A 122 10.45 8.57 16.79
N ILE A 123 9.29 8.85 16.19
CA ILE A 123 9.05 10.10 15.50
C ILE A 123 9.21 11.28 16.47
N ILE A 124 8.57 11.24 17.64
CA ILE A 124 8.67 12.29 18.65
C ILE A 124 10.12 12.47 19.10
N LYS A 125 10.85 11.39 19.38
CA LYS A 125 12.28 11.47 19.76
C LYS A 125 13.12 12.17 18.69
N ASN A 126 12.84 11.92 17.42
CA ASN A 126 13.57 12.57 16.33
C ASN A 126 13.21 14.05 16.21
N TYR A 127 11.94 14.42 16.36
CA TYR A 127 11.54 15.84 16.41
C TYR A 127 12.19 16.58 17.59
N LEU A 128 12.23 15.99 18.78
CA LEU A 128 12.86 16.61 19.95
C LEU A 128 14.35 16.90 19.75
N LYS A 129 15.06 16.08 18.97
CA LYS A 129 16.47 16.34 18.61
C LYS A 129 16.67 17.55 17.70
N LEU A 130 15.64 17.99 16.98
CA LEU A 130 15.72 19.16 16.12
C LEU A 130 15.46 20.47 16.86
N ILE A 131 14.94 20.41 18.09
CA ILE A 131 14.56 21.59 18.89
C ILE A 131 15.60 21.86 19.98
N ASN A 132 16.47 20.91 20.27
CA ASN A 132 17.59 21.01 21.21
C ASN A 132 18.92 21.17 20.46
#